data_d748b3b6720716481599398c4e5e35a9
#
_entry.id   d748b3b6720716481599398c4e5e35a9
#
_cell.length_a   1.000
_cell.length_b   1.000
_cell.length_c   1.000
_cell.angle_alpha   90.00
_cell.angle_beta   90.00
_cell.angle_gamma   90.00
#
_symmetry.space_group_name_H-M   'P 1'
#
loop_
_entity.id
_entity.type
_entity.pdbx_description
1 polymer ?
#
loop_
_entity_poly.entity_id
_entity_poly.type
_entity_poly.pdbx_seq_one_letter_code
_entity_poly.pdbx_strand_id
1 'polypeptide(L)'
;MAELLYRVSADDTAEGSVDRDRAHAEGVLHRSGIVFLRRSDGRILLQHRSPSKRIFPDRYDSSAAFHVTFGESYEEAAVRELLEETGVSSPVHWLGKFTHHDPPEHQIVAVFVCESDSVIQPDPSESTGFEFRTKAEVDEIIRGGKVTPWLRDGWPLARDRI
;
A
#
# COMPACT_ATOMS: atom_id res chain seq x y z
N MET A 1 3.21 21.50 6.93
CA MET A 1 1.74 21.42 6.89
C MET A 1 1.28 20.01 7.15
N ALA A 2 0.21 19.88 7.93
CA ALA A 2 -0.39 18.58 8.16
C ALA A 2 -1.02 18.05 6.88
N GLU A 3 -0.81 16.76 6.62
CA GLU A 3 -1.47 16.07 5.51
C GLU A 3 -2.92 15.81 5.88
N LEU A 4 -3.84 16.20 4.99
CA LEU A 4 -5.26 15.95 5.17
C LEU A 4 -5.68 14.70 4.39
N LEU A 5 -6.36 13.80 5.08
CA LEU A 5 -6.91 12.56 4.53
C LEU A 5 -8.43 12.64 4.46
N TYR A 6 -9.05 11.70 3.75
CA TYR A 6 -10.50 11.55 3.76
C TYR A 6 -10.97 10.87 5.04
N ARG A 7 -11.86 11.52 5.78
CA ARG A 7 -12.67 10.84 6.79
C ARG A 7 -13.87 10.21 6.07
N VAL A 8 -14.10 8.95 6.29
CA VAL A 8 -15.14 8.19 5.58
C VAL A 8 -16.00 7.38 6.55
N SER A 9 -17.21 7.05 6.11
CA SER A 9 -18.09 6.10 6.78
C SER A 9 -17.67 4.67 6.46
N ALA A 10 -18.31 3.70 7.13
CA ALA A 10 -18.01 2.27 6.91
C ALA A 10 -18.26 1.81 5.48
N ASP A 11 -19.17 2.49 4.75
CA ASP A 11 -19.44 2.21 3.34
C ASP A 11 -18.56 3.04 2.38
N ASP A 12 -17.50 3.66 2.90
CA ASP A 12 -16.55 4.46 2.13
C ASP A 12 -17.14 5.75 1.52
N THR A 13 -18.13 6.32 2.17
CA THR A 13 -18.65 7.62 1.78
C THR A 13 -17.86 8.72 2.48
N ALA A 14 -17.40 9.72 1.71
CA ALA A 14 -16.64 10.83 2.26
C ALA A 14 -17.50 11.68 3.20
N GLU A 15 -16.97 11.94 4.40
CA GLU A 15 -17.63 12.74 5.45
C GLU A 15 -16.84 13.98 5.83
N GLY A 16 -15.82 14.30 5.06
CA GLY A 16 -14.92 15.43 5.30
C GLY A 16 -13.46 15.03 5.31
N SER A 17 -12.64 15.88 5.90
CA SER A 17 -11.21 15.65 6.03
C SER A 17 -10.81 15.41 7.48
N VAL A 18 -9.66 14.80 7.65
CA VAL A 18 -9.03 14.59 8.96
C VAL A 18 -7.52 14.71 8.79
N ASP A 19 -6.89 15.32 9.77
CA ASP A 19 -5.42 15.36 9.85
C ASP A 19 -4.87 13.94 10.00
N ARG A 20 -3.79 13.63 9.28
CA ARG A 20 -3.18 12.30 9.29
C ARG A 20 -2.80 11.82 10.68
N ASP A 21 -2.13 12.67 11.47
CA ASP A 21 -1.69 12.28 12.82
C ASP A 21 -2.89 12.02 13.71
N ARG A 22 -3.92 12.85 13.59
CA ARG A 22 -5.17 12.66 14.32
C ARG A 22 -5.90 11.38 13.91
N ALA A 23 -5.95 11.08 12.62
CA ALA A 23 -6.57 9.85 12.12
C ALA A 23 -5.94 8.62 12.74
N HIS A 24 -4.60 8.58 12.80
CA HIS A 24 -3.87 7.47 13.42
C HIS A 24 -4.04 7.44 14.94
N ALA A 25 -4.01 8.60 15.61
CA ALA A 25 -4.12 8.66 17.06
C ALA A 25 -5.52 8.30 17.58
N GLU A 26 -6.56 8.72 16.86
CA GLU A 26 -7.96 8.58 17.29
C GLU A 26 -8.71 7.43 16.59
N GLY A 27 -8.04 6.69 15.71
CA GLY A 27 -8.68 5.59 15.00
C GLY A 27 -9.76 6.01 14.02
N VAL A 28 -9.63 7.19 13.41
CA VAL A 28 -10.58 7.70 12.43
C VAL A 28 -10.45 6.92 11.13
N LEU A 29 -11.58 6.40 10.64
CA LEU A 29 -11.59 5.65 9.38
C LEU A 29 -11.24 6.57 8.20
N HIS A 30 -10.19 6.20 7.48
CA HIS A 30 -9.67 6.97 6.36
C HIS A 30 -9.26 6.04 5.21
N ARG A 31 -9.01 6.64 4.05
CA ARG A 31 -8.65 5.91 2.83
C ARG A 31 -7.15 5.72 2.69
N SER A 32 -6.77 4.51 2.32
CA SER A 32 -5.40 4.13 2.00
C SER A 32 -5.39 3.14 0.84
N GLY A 33 -4.23 2.68 0.46
CA GLY A 33 -4.14 1.68 -0.59
C GLY A 33 -2.76 1.07 -0.70
N ILE A 34 -2.71 0.02 -1.49
CA ILE A 34 -1.48 -0.68 -1.85
C ILE A 34 -1.46 -0.95 -3.35
N VAL A 35 -0.25 -1.03 -3.90
CA VAL A 35 -0.03 -1.41 -5.30
C VAL A 35 0.88 -2.63 -5.34
N PHE A 36 0.51 -3.61 -6.15
CA PHE A 36 1.39 -4.72 -6.55
C PHE A 36 1.92 -4.46 -7.96
N LEU A 37 3.23 -4.34 -8.09
CA LEU A 37 3.89 -4.21 -9.37
C LEU A 37 4.34 -5.59 -9.83
N ARG A 38 3.89 -6.00 -11.01
CA ARG A 38 4.22 -7.28 -11.62
C ARG A 38 5.10 -7.06 -12.83
N ARG A 39 6.17 -7.85 -12.95
CA ARG A 39 7.01 -7.91 -14.15
C ARG A 39 6.40 -8.83 -15.21
N SER A 40 6.87 -8.68 -16.45
CA SER A 40 6.47 -9.55 -17.56
C SER A 40 6.79 -11.03 -17.32
N ASP A 41 7.79 -11.34 -16.50
CA ASP A 41 8.14 -12.71 -16.09
C ASP A 41 7.24 -13.26 -14.96
N GLY A 42 6.26 -12.48 -14.50
CA GLY A 42 5.30 -12.89 -13.46
C GLY A 42 5.72 -12.63 -12.03
N ARG A 43 6.94 -12.17 -11.80
CA ARG A 43 7.40 -11.85 -10.45
C ARG A 43 6.80 -10.56 -9.94
N ILE A 44 6.58 -10.50 -8.63
CA ILE A 44 5.98 -9.39 -7.91
C ILE A 44 7.05 -8.65 -7.14
N LEU A 45 7.01 -7.32 -7.18
CA LEU A 45 7.90 -6.47 -6.41
C LEU A 45 7.38 -6.35 -4.97
N LEU A 46 8.22 -6.67 -4.00
CA LEU A 46 7.97 -6.38 -2.59
C LEU A 46 9.02 -5.39 -2.11
N GLN A 47 8.60 -4.48 -1.23
CA GLN A 47 9.55 -3.63 -0.54
C GLN A 47 9.81 -4.13 0.88
N HIS A 48 10.98 -3.82 1.38
CA HIS A 48 11.35 -4.05 2.77
C HIS A 48 11.34 -2.71 3.50
N ARG A 49 10.46 -2.58 4.49
CA ARG A 49 10.30 -1.33 5.24
C ARG A 49 11.56 -1.02 6.03
N SER A 50 11.91 0.26 6.07
CA SER A 50 13.05 0.75 6.86
C SER A 50 12.88 0.38 8.34
N PRO A 51 13.99 0.01 9.04
CA PRO A 51 13.97 -0.16 10.49
C PRO A 51 13.56 1.10 11.25
N SER A 52 13.67 2.27 10.62
CA SER A 52 13.29 3.55 11.22
C SER A 52 11.80 3.85 11.14
N LYS A 53 11.00 3.04 10.43
CA LYS A 53 9.56 3.24 10.34
C LYS A 53 8.91 3.07 11.70
N ARG A 54 8.00 3.98 12.03
CA ARG A 54 7.27 4.00 13.30
C ARG A 54 6.35 2.79 13.46
N ILE A 55 5.72 2.38 12.35
CA ILE A 55 4.75 1.28 12.32
C ILE A 55 5.32 0.17 11.45
N PHE A 56 5.32 -1.06 11.99
CA PHE A 56 5.80 -2.26 11.32
C PHE A 56 7.19 -2.09 10.68
N PRO A 57 8.24 -1.70 11.46
CA PRO A 57 9.60 -1.63 10.93
C PRO A 57 10.11 -3.02 10.54
N ASP A 58 11.06 -3.07 9.62
CA ASP A 58 11.72 -4.31 9.17
C ASP A 58 10.79 -5.38 8.65
N ARG A 59 9.65 -5.01 8.08
CA ARG A 59 8.69 -5.95 7.50
C ARG A 59 8.60 -5.81 6.00
N TYR A 60 8.25 -6.89 5.34
CA TYR A 60 7.88 -6.85 3.93
C TYR A 60 6.55 -6.14 3.74
N ASP A 61 6.45 -5.40 2.65
CA ASP A 61 5.26 -4.69 2.24
C ASP A 61 5.02 -4.89 0.74
N SER A 62 3.85 -4.49 0.27
CA SER A 62 3.53 -4.41 -1.16
C SER A 62 4.54 -3.53 -1.91
N SER A 63 4.41 -3.42 -3.21
CA SER A 63 5.32 -2.59 -4.02
C SER A 63 5.25 -1.11 -3.62
N ALA A 64 4.06 -0.61 -3.32
CA ALA A 64 3.84 0.72 -2.75
C ALA A 64 2.66 0.69 -1.79
N ALA A 65 2.72 1.48 -0.73
CA ALA A 65 1.66 1.62 0.26
C ALA A 65 1.46 3.11 0.56
N PHE A 66 0.21 3.56 0.65
CA PHE A 66 -0.08 4.98 0.66
C PHE A 66 -1.37 5.34 1.39
N HIS A 67 -1.46 6.61 1.78
CA HIS A 67 -2.71 7.23 2.18
C HIS A 67 -3.26 8.04 1.00
N VAL A 68 -4.59 8.18 0.94
CA VAL A 68 -5.25 9.01 -0.06
C VAL A 68 -5.40 10.42 0.51
N THR A 69 -4.72 11.38 -0.10
CA THR A 69 -4.78 12.78 0.31
C THR A 69 -6.17 13.35 -0.05
N PHE A 70 -6.72 14.17 0.84
CA PHE A 70 -8.01 14.81 0.61
C PHE A 70 -8.00 15.58 -0.72
N GLY A 71 -8.97 15.29 -1.57
CA GLY A 71 -9.08 15.87 -2.92
C GLY A 71 -8.59 14.95 -4.05
N GLU A 72 -7.85 13.87 -3.76
CA GLU A 72 -7.45 12.91 -4.79
C GLU A 72 -8.32 11.63 -4.74
N SER A 73 -8.40 10.94 -5.88
CA SER A 73 -9.00 9.60 -5.93
C SER A 73 -8.04 8.55 -5.42
N TYR A 74 -8.55 7.35 -5.14
CA TYR A 74 -7.69 6.20 -4.85
C TYR A 74 -6.65 5.96 -5.95
N GLU A 75 -7.09 6.03 -7.21
CA GLU A 75 -6.21 5.79 -8.36
C GLU A 75 -5.12 6.85 -8.50
N GLU A 76 -5.48 8.13 -8.34
CA GLU A 76 -4.51 9.22 -8.37
C GLU A 76 -3.45 9.07 -7.28
N ALA A 77 -3.85 8.71 -6.07
CA ALA A 77 -2.93 8.45 -4.97
C ALA A 77 -2.01 7.26 -5.28
N ALA A 78 -2.56 6.18 -5.85
CA ALA A 78 -1.78 5.00 -6.21
C ALA A 78 -0.70 5.32 -7.25
N VAL A 79 -1.05 6.05 -8.29
CA VAL A 79 -0.10 6.45 -9.34
C VAL A 79 1.00 7.35 -8.78
N ARG A 80 0.62 8.31 -7.96
CA ARG A 80 1.56 9.26 -7.33
C ARG A 80 2.56 8.53 -6.42
N GLU A 81 2.06 7.71 -5.52
CA GLU A 81 2.91 7.00 -4.55
C GLU A 81 3.77 5.92 -5.20
N LEU A 82 3.25 5.24 -6.22
CA LEU A 82 4.05 4.28 -6.98
C LEU A 82 5.29 4.98 -7.58
N LEU A 83 5.09 6.15 -8.16
CA LEU A 83 6.20 6.94 -8.71
C LEU A 83 7.17 7.40 -7.62
N GLU A 84 6.65 7.91 -6.51
CA GLU A 84 7.48 8.39 -5.40
C GLU A 84 8.31 7.26 -4.77
N GLU A 85 7.70 6.10 -4.52
CA GLU A 85 8.37 5.02 -3.82
C GLU A 85 9.26 4.15 -4.71
N THR A 86 8.89 3.94 -5.97
CA THR A 86 9.59 3.01 -6.87
C THR A 86 10.25 3.65 -8.08
N GLY A 87 9.93 4.90 -8.37
CA GLY A 87 10.36 5.56 -9.59
C GLY A 87 9.61 5.12 -10.85
N VAL A 88 8.59 4.28 -10.72
CA VAL A 88 7.82 3.76 -11.84
C VAL A 88 6.59 4.61 -12.11
N SER A 89 6.48 5.10 -13.35
CA SER A 89 5.27 5.77 -13.85
C SER A 89 4.47 4.77 -14.68
N SER A 90 3.30 4.37 -14.19
CA SER A 90 2.47 3.36 -14.84
C SER A 90 1.01 3.56 -14.46
N PRO A 91 0.08 3.27 -15.37
CA PRO A 91 -1.33 3.13 -15.01
C PRO A 91 -1.48 2.00 -13.98
N VAL A 92 -2.48 2.12 -13.14
CA VAL A 92 -2.82 1.10 -12.14
C VAL A 92 -4.23 0.58 -12.41
N HIS A 93 -4.49 -0.68 -12.03
CA HIS A 93 -5.78 -1.32 -12.21
C HIS A 93 -6.36 -1.72 -10.86
N TRP A 94 -7.59 -1.34 -10.62
CA TRP A 94 -8.33 -1.66 -9.40
C TRP A 94 -8.61 -3.15 -9.28
N LEU A 95 -8.29 -3.74 -8.12
CA LEU A 95 -8.58 -5.14 -7.81
C LEU A 95 -9.67 -5.31 -6.75
N GLY A 96 -9.82 -4.35 -5.87
CA GLY A 96 -10.80 -4.40 -4.79
C GLY A 96 -10.38 -3.55 -3.61
N LYS A 97 -11.09 -3.69 -2.51
CA LYS A 97 -10.74 -3.02 -1.26
C LYS A 97 -11.19 -3.85 -0.06
N PHE A 98 -10.56 -3.61 1.08
CA PHE A 98 -10.92 -4.24 2.36
C PHE A 98 -10.76 -3.23 3.49
N THR A 99 -11.35 -3.52 4.64
CA THR A 99 -11.17 -2.69 5.83
C THR A 99 -10.11 -3.32 6.74
N HIS A 100 -9.11 -2.53 7.09
CA HIS A 100 -8.13 -2.88 8.12
C HIS A 100 -8.50 -2.14 9.41
N HIS A 101 -8.77 -2.91 10.47
CA HIS A 101 -9.13 -2.34 11.76
C HIS A 101 -8.34 -3.05 12.87
N ASP A 102 -7.27 -2.43 13.29
CA ASP A 102 -6.45 -2.85 14.43
C ASP A 102 -6.15 -1.57 15.22
N PRO A 103 -6.95 -1.28 16.26
CA PRO A 103 -6.84 0.00 16.95
C PRO A 103 -5.41 0.33 17.39
N PRO A 104 -4.96 1.58 17.21
CA PRO A 104 -5.75 2.73 16.74
C PRO A 104 -5.89 2.83 15.21
N GLU A 105 -5.33 1.91 14.43
CA GLU A 105 -5.41 1.95 12.97
C GLU A 105 -6.80 1.54 12.46
N HIS A 106 -7.36 2.36 11.57
CA HIS A 106 -8.65 2.08 10.95
C HIS A 106 -8.68 2.66 9.53
N GLN A 107 -8.60 1.78 8.54
CA GLN A 107 -8.40 2.19 7.15
C GLN A 107 -9.26 1.35 6.19
N ILE A 108 -9.74 1.99 5.13
CA ILE A 108 -10.21 1.27 3.95
C ILE A 108 -9.03 1.23 2.99
N VAL A 109 -8.58 0.02 2.66
CA VAL A 109 -7.38 -0.22 1.87
C VAL A 109 -7.78 -0.67 0.47
N ALA A 110 -7.54 0.18 -0.52
CA ALA A 110 -7.72 -0.19 -1.93
C ALA A 110 -6.52 -1.01 -2.42
N VAL A 111 -6.76 -1.95 -3.29
CA VAL A 111 -5.72 -2.83 -3.85
C VAL A 111 -5.66 -2.63 -5.35
N PHE A 112 -4.47 -2.30 -5.84
CA PHE A 112 -4.20 -2.08 -7.26
C PHE A 112 -3.08 -2.99 -7.74
N VAL A 113 -3.06 -3.23 -9.05
CA VAL A 113 -1.93 -3.87 -9.74
C VAL A 113 -1.45 -2.97 -10.87
N CYS A 114 -0.16 -3.00 -11.14
CA CYS A 114 0.40 -2.46 -12.38
C CYS A 114 1.41 -3.47 -12.96
N GLU A 115 1.66 -3.35 -14.25
CA GLU A 115 2.65 -4.16 -14.95
C GLU A 115 3.74 -3.24 -15.49
N SER A 116 4.99 -3.55 -15.17
CA SER A 116 6.14 -2.77 -15.62
C SER A 116 7.42 -3.59 -15.54
N ASP A 117 8.27 -3.42 -16.56
CA ASP A 117 9.64 -3.93 -16.57
C ASP A 117 10.65 -2.80 -16.35
N SER A 118 10.20 -1.63 -15.95
CA SER A 118 11.06 -0.48 -15.67
C SER A 118 12.02 -0.76 -14.53
N VAL A 119 13.16 -0.09 -14.57
CA VAL A 119 14.14 -0.11 -13.47
C VAL A 119 13.52 0.53 -12.23
N ILE A 120 13.66 -0.16 -11.10
CA ILE A 120 13.18 0.35 -9.82
C ILE A 120 14.23 1.32 -9.26
N GLN A 121 13.75 2.50 -8.86
CA GLN A 121 14.58 3.54 -8.24
C GLN A 121 14.04 3.81 -6.84
N PRO A 122 14.50 3.04 -5.83
CA PRO A 122 13.97 3.17 -4.48
C PRO A 122 14.32 4.52 -3.87
N ASP A 123 13.41 5.03 -3.04
CA ASP A 123 13.69 6.15 -2.16
C ASP A 123 14.30 5.58 -0.87
N PRO A 124 15.60 5.87 -0.57
CA PRO A 124 16.26 5.30 0.61
C PRO A 124 15.63 5.71 1.93
N SER A 125 14.87 6.81 1.96
CA SER A 125 14.17 7.27 3.15
C SER A 125 12.93 6.43 3.47
N GLU A 126 12.38 5.71 2.47
CA GLU A 126 11.13 4.96 2.60
C GLU A 126 11.35 3.47 2.82
N SER A 127 12.37 2.89 2.19
CA SER A 127 12.62 1.46 2.27
C SER A 127 14.11 1.14 2.33
N THR A 128 14.45 -0.05 2.84
CA THR A 128 15.82 -0.58 2.82
C THR A 128 16.11 -1.42 1.58
N GLY A 129 15.09 -1.75 0.80
CA GLY A 129 15.30 -2.48 -0.44
C GLY A 129 14.01 -2.96 -1.07
N PHE A 130 14.19 -3.45 -2.31
CA PHE A 130 13.12 -4.05 -3.10
C PHE A 130 13.58 -5.42 -3.59
N GLU A 131 12.66 -6.37 -3.63
CA GLU A 131 12.92 -7.72 -4.09
C GLU A 131 11.81 -8.18 -5.02
N PHE A 132 12.18 -8.86 -6.12
CA PHE A 132 11.20 -9.53 -6.99
C PHE A 132 11.03 -10.97 -6.52
N ARG A 133 9.78 -11.39 -6.35
CA ARG A 133 9.42 -12.71 -5.84
C ARG A 133 8.33 -13.34 -6.70
N THR A 134 8.39 -14.64 -6.86
CA THR A 134 7.29 -15.39 -7.49
C THR A 134 6.06 -15.38 -6.57
N LYS A 135 4.89 -15.69 -7.11
CA LYS A 135 3.68 -15.81 -6.30
C LYS A 135 3.84 -16.80 -5.16
N ALA A 136 4.47 -17.94 -5.41
CA ALA A 136 4.71 -18.95 -4.38
C ALA A 136 5.63 -18.41 -3.28
N GLU A 137 6.66 -17.65 -3.63
CA GLU A 137 7.55 -17.02 -2.66
C GLU A 137 6.83 -15.96 -1.83
N VAL A 138 5.94 -15.18 -2.45
CA VAL A 138 5.09 -14.22 -1.71
C VAL A 138 4.22 -14.94 -0.70
N ASP A 139 3.58 -16.05 -1.11
CA ASP A 139 2.78 -16.88 -0.20
C ASP A 139 3.60 -17.34 1.02
N GLU A 140 4.83 -17.78 0.80
CA GLU A 140 5.72 -18.22 1.88
C GLU A 140 6.15 -17.07 2.80
N ILE A 141 6.47 -15.91 2.23
CA ILE A 141 6.83 -14.72 3.00
C ILE A 141 5.67 -14.32 3.92
N ILE A 142 4.45 -14.34 3.41
CA ILE A 142 3.26 -14.02 4.21
C ILE A 142 3.05 -15.04 5.32
N ARG A 143 3.22 -16.33 5.04
CA ARG A 143 3.14 -17.38 6.07
C ARG A 143 4.20 -17.21 7.15
N GLY A 144 5.36 -16.65 6.79
CA GLY A 144 6.44 -16.37 7.75
C GLY A 144 6.11 -15.25 8.74
N GLY A 145 5.10 -14.44 8.49
CA GLY A 145 4.56 -13.45 9.43
C GLY A 145 5.29 -12.11 9.51
N LYS A 146 6.44 -11.95 8.84
CA LYS A 146 7.18 -10.67 8.84
C LYS A 146 6.71 -9.73 7.73
N VAL A 147 5.41 -9.48 7.71
CA VAL A 147 4.74 -8.67 6.70
C VAL A 147 3.83 -7.65 7.36
N THR A 148 3.52 -6.59 6.61
CA THR A 148 2.49 -5.65 7.06
C THR A 148 1.11 -6.31 6.98
N PRO A 149 0.16 -5.90 7.83
CA PRO A 149 -1.21 -6.43 7.76
C PRO A 149 -1.87 -6.18 6.42
N TRP A 150 -1.60 -5.05 5.79
CA TRP A 150 -2.21 -4.71 4.50
C TRP A 150 -1.63 -5.52 3.33
N LEU A 151 -0.36 -5.93 3.39
CA LEU A 151 0.17 -6.91 2.44
C LEU A 151 -0.52 -8.25 2.65
N ARG A 152 -0.58 -8.73 3.88
CA ARG A 152 -1.21 -10.00 4.23
C ARG A 152 -2.66 -10.08 3.74
N ASP A 153 -3.43 -9.03 4.02
CA ASP A 153 -4.87 -9.03 3.75
C ASP A 153 -5.21 -8.61 2.31
N GLY A 154 -4.33 -7.85 1.67
CA GLY A 154 -4.49 -7.44 0.27
C GLY A 154 -4.05 -8.48 -0.75
N TRP A 155 -3.09 -9.33 -0.39
CA TRP A 155 -2.57 -10.35 -1.30
C TRP A 155 -3.64 -11.31 -1.83
N PRO A 156 -4.59 -11.82 -1.01
CA PRO A 156 -5.67 -12.66 -1.54
C PRO A 156 -6.52 -12.02 -2.63
N LEU A 157 -6.68 -10.69 -2.62
CA LEU A 157 -7.39 -9.99 -3.70
C LEU A 157 -6.59 -9.94 -5.00
N ALA A 158 -5.27 -9.97 -4.90
CA ALA A 158 -4.37 -9.82 -6.05
C ALA A 158 -3.93 -11.16 -6.64
N ARG A 159 -3.65 -12.14 -5.78
CA ARG A 159 -2.93 -13.37 -6.11
C ARG A 159 -3.45 -14.11 -7.34
N ASP A 160 -4.75 -14.26 -7.45
CA ASP A 160 -5.37 -15.03 -8.55
C ASP A 160 -5.74 -14.17 -9.76
N ARG A 161 -5.45 -12.88 -9.71
CA ARG A 161 -5.79 -11.90 -10.75
C ARG A 161 -4.58 -11.31 -11.46
N ILE A 162 -3.38 -11.72 -11.06
CA ILE A 162 -2.13 -11.23 -11.66
C ILE A 162 -1.17 -12.37 -11.96
#